data_c8ed1c427f627fa3aae17142f991e5be
#
_entry.id   c8ed1c427f627fa3aae17142f991e5be
#
_cell.length_a   1.000
_cell.length_b   1.000
_cell.length_c   1.000
_cell.angle_alpha   90.00
_cell.angle_beta   90.00
_cell.angle_gamma   90.00
#
_symmetry.space_group_name_H-M   'P 1'
#
loop_
_entity.id
_entity.type
_entity.pdbx_description
1 polymer ?
#
loop_
_entity_poly.entity_id
_entity_poly.type
_entity_poly.pdbx_seq_one_letter_code
_entity_poly.pdbx_strand_id
1 'polypeptide(L)'
;MKIYHWIIACCLLLPLGGCSNWLDVIPEDSVDEKDLFSTGEGYRNALNGVYRQMSQTSMYGQQMSWGFIDVLGQLYNTQKLSNYSAYGIAGKNYAYRDETVKSVIQVIWSNTYNSIANCNNIVGRITGEDPSKFRGGEAEQHMIQGEALALRAFLHFEVYWMFSPDVKRAPKSDGIPYNKEFGVSLPPMYSAEETIQLIINDLKEAEQCLQNDPIEDVVPYEIRTTTDQGEVIDAAAKDAADQYIARINLYSVKALLARAYQARGENDLAIQKAQEVIDCGKFRLLEFSSIDQSEALTDLTFSDEHIFSLRNSEIDTYAEKLFQDIVSSNGAITQTALPFSNASTLYQGNNDDVRYSKWFNQGNFVKFIPDSTNVYPQKMPVIKLSEMYLLITECSYNTDPDKALEYLNTLRDHRIRGNVHWTYLTKDYIYEEMRREYV
;
A
#
# COMPACT_ATOMS: atom_id res chain seq x y z
N MET A 1 11.58 46.05 65.06
CA MET A 1 10.75 44.90 64.60
C MET A 1 9.63 45.22 63.60
N LYS A 2 9.30 46.49 63.31
CA LYS A 2 8.20 46.80 62.33
C LYS A 2 8.65 46.99 60.90
N ILE A 3 9.95 47.19 60.64
CA ILE A 3 10.46 47.39 59.26
C ILE A 3 10.65 46.06 58.51
N TYR A 4 10.97 44.97 59.17
CA TYR A 4 11.13 43.66 58.54
C TYR A 4 9.82 43.06 58.00
N HIS A 5 8.68 43.41 58.59
CA HIS A 5 7.39 42.92 58.10
C HIS A 5 6.94 43.58 56.80
N TRP A 6 7.38 44.82 56.53
CA TRP A 6 7.08 45.49 55.27
C TRP A 6 7.95 45.02 54.12
N ILE A 7 9.19 44.59 54.39
CA ILE A 7 10.09 44.03 53.37
C ILE A 7 9.60 42.62 52.94
N ILE A 8 9.14 41.84 53.87
CA ILE A 8 8.57 40.50 53.56
C ILE A 8 7.25 40.63 52.79
N ALA A 9 6.40 41.62 53.10
CA ALA A 9 5.16 41.85 52.35
C ALA A 9 5.38 42.39 50.94
N CYS A 10 6.45 43.18 50.68
CA CYS A 10 6.81 43.60 49.31
C CYS A 10 7.42 42.49 48.44
N CYS A 11 8.13 41.53 49.04
CA CYS A 11 8.65 40.36 48.27
C CYS A 11 7.58 39.34 47.87
N LEU A 12 6.41 39.37 48.50
CA LEU A 12 5.27 38.50 48.19
C LEU A 12 4.33 39.06 47.10
N LEU A 13 4.58 40.30 46.63
CA LEU A 13 3.79 40.95 45.59
C LEU A 13 4.54 41.08 44.25
N LEU A 14 5.64 40.35 44.07
CA LEU A 14 6.19 40.19 42.72
C LEU A 14 5.16 39.44 41.87
N PRO A 15 4.66 40.02 40.76
CA PRO A 15 3.68 39.38 39.95
C PRO A 15 4.28 38.07 39.39
N LEU A 16 3.57 36.98 39.60
CA LEU A 16 3.74 35.75 38.87
C LEU A 16 3.38 35.96 37.39
N GLY A 17 4.10 36.87 36.75
CA GLY A 17 4.18 36.96 35.31
C GLY A 17 5.14 35.87 34.83
N GLY A 18 4.77 34.63 34.99
CA GLY A 18 5.43 33.54 34.32
C GLY A 18 5.23 33.77 32.83
N CYS A 19 6.33 34.06 32.12
CA CYS A 19 6.33 34.00 30.67
C CYS A 19 5.92 32.56 30.28
N SER A 20 4.66 32.36 29.89
CA SER A 20 4.16 31.09 29.40
C SER A 20 4.94 30.59 28.16
N ASN A 21 5.57 31.50 27.44
CA ASN A 21 6.37 31.20 26.24
C ASN A 21 7.77 30.61 26.54
N TRP A 22 8.23 30.54 27.80
CA TRP A 22 9.53 29.94 28.13
C TRP A 22 9.44 28.43 28.35
N LEU A 23 8.24 27.90 28.52
CA LEU A 23 7.98 26.46 28.67
C LEU A 23 7.59 25.78 27.34
N ASP A 24 7.30 26.53 26.29
CA ASP A 24 7.13 26.03 24.94
C ASP A 24 8.50 25.86 24.27
N VAL A 25 9.31 24.94 24.79
CA VAL A 25 10.49 24.45 24.08
C VAL A 25 9.98 23.50 22.99
N ILE A 26 9.72 24.04 21.80
CA ILE A 26 9.57 23.23 20.59
C ILE A 26 10.96 22.61 20.36
N PRO A 27 11.09 21.27 20.33
CA PRO A 27 12.35 20.65 19.95
C PRO A 27 12.81 21.22 18.60
N GLU A 28 14.09 21.53 18.46
CA GLU A 28 14.65 22.13 17.22
C GLU A 28 14.34 21.30 15.95
N ASP A 29 14.00 20.03 16.10
CA ASP A 29 13.61 19.10 15.03
C ASP A 29 12.09 18.99 14.80
N SER A 30 11.23 19.72 15.50
CA SER A 30 9.78 19.71 15.32
C SER A 30 9.32 20.97 14.59
N VAL A 31 8.71 20.79 13.41
CA VAL A 31 8.02 21.87 12.69
C VAL A 31 6.70 22.15 13.43
N ASP A 32 6.44 23.42 13.80
CA ASP A 32 5.12 23.79 14.34
C ASP A 32 4.04 23.44 13.30
N GLU A 33 2.98 22.81 13.75
CA GLU A 33 1.86 22.43 12.89
C GLU A 33 1.28 23.64 12.12
N LYS A 34 1.27 24.83 12.73
CA LYS A 34 0.82 26.07 12.08
C LYS A 34 1.75 26.47 10.94
N ASP A 35 3.06 26.30 11.15
CA ASP A 35 4.06 26.62 10.15
C ASP A 35 4.01 25.62 9.00
N LEU A 36 3.85 24.32 9.31
CA LEU A 36 3.70 23.27 8.32
C LEU A 36 2.55 23.56 7.35
N PHE A 37 1.37 23.89 7.84
CA PHE A 37 0.17 24.12 7.03
C PHE A 37 0.00 25.60 6.58
N SER A 38 1.04 26.41 6.68
CA SER A 38 1.00 27.78 6.18
C SER A 38 1.15 27.91 4.66
N THR A 39 1.65 26.87 3.97
CA THR A 39 1.91 26.83 2.52
C THR A 39 1.44 25.54 1.89
N GLY A 40 1.17 25.54 0.57
CA GLY A 40 0.84 24.32 -0.19
C GLY A 40 1.96 23.27 -0.15
N GLU A 41 3.24 23.70 -0.11
CA GLU A 41 4.36 22.78 0.06
C GLU A 41 4.30 22.05 1.41
N GLY A 42 3.89 22.73 2.48
CA GLY A 42 3.69 22.10 3.78
C GLY A 42 2.60 21.02 3.77
N TYR A 43 1.49 21.27 3.08
CA TYR A 43 0.46 20.24 2.85
C TYR A 43 1.01 19.04 2.08
N ARG A 44 1.83 19.29 1.04
CA ARG A 44 2.49 18.22 0.27
C ARG A 44 3.46 17.43 1.15
N ASN A 45 4.22 18.09 2.01
CA ASN A 45 5.14 17.45 2.93
C ASN A 45 4.42 16.60 3.99
N ALA A 46 3.29 17.07 4.51
CA ALA A 46 2.44 16.29 5.41
C ALA A 46 1.93 15.00 4.72
N LEU A 47 1.48 15.11 3.47
CA LEU A 47 1.04 13.97 2.67
C LEU A 47 2.18 12.99 2.38
N ASN A 48 3.37 13.48 2.03
CA ASN A 48 4.57 12.66 1.86
C ASN A 48 4.94 11.93 3.16
N GLY A 49 4.68 12.54 4.33
CA GLY A 49 4.81 11.91 5.64
C GLY A 49 3.93 10.67 5.78
N VAL A 50 2.68 10.70 5.26
CA VAL A 50 1.77 9.54 5.26
C VAL A 50 2.33 8.42 4.38
N TYR A 51 2.77 8.71 3.15
CA TYR A 51 3.38 7.70 2.27
C TYR A 51 4.64 7.09 2.88
N ARG A 52 5.49 7.93 3.49
CA ARG A 52 6.68 7.45 4.20
C ARG A 52 6.34 6.52 5.36
N GLN A 53 5.33 6.85 6.15
CA GLN A 53 4.88 5.99 7.25
C GLN A 53 4.34 4.65 6.72
N MET A 54 3.52 4.68 5.66
CA MET A 54 3.00 3.47 5.03
C MET A 54 4.11 2.55 4.50
N SER A 55 5.22 3.09 4.04
CA SER A 55 6.34 2.31 3.48
C SER A 55 7.26 1.67 4.54
N GLN A 56 7.06 1.95 5.85
CA GLN A 56 7.88 1.38 6.92
C GLN A 56 7.59 -0.11 7.16
N THR A 57 8.54 -0.81 7.82
CA THR A 57 8.41 -2.24 8.15
C THR A 57 7.21 -2.55 9.04
N SER A 58 6.70 -1.59 9.80
CA SER A 58 5.48 -1.72 10.59
C SER A 58 4.20 -1.79 9.75
N MET A 59 4.28 -1.43 8.47
CA MET A 59 3.18 -1.44 7.50
C MET A 59 3.61 -2.20 6.22
N TYR A 60 3.56 -1.56 5.04
CA TYR A 60 3.83 -2.21 3.75
C TYR A 60 5.29 -2.56 3.50
N GLY A 61 6.25 -1.98 4.24
CA GLY A 61 7.64 -2.40 4.17
C GLY A 61 7.88 -3.82 4.69
N GLN A 62 6.92 -4.40 5.46
CA GLN A 62 7.00 -5.78 5.92
C GLN A 62 5.65 -6.34 6.40
N GLN A 63 5.03 -5.79 7.46
CA GLN A 63 3.93 -6.46 8.16
C GLN A 63 2.66 -6.61 7.33
N MET A 64 2.33 -5.60 6.53
CA MET A 64 1.12 -5.56 5.69
C MET A 64 1.36 -6.04 4.24
N SER A 65 2.47 -6.68 3.98
CA SER A 65 2.85 -7.26 2.70
C SER A 65 3.45 -8.65 2.93
N TRP A 66 4.68 -8.87 2.53
CA TRP A 66 5.43 -10.12 2.64
C TRP A 66 5.73 -10.63 4.07
N GLY A 67 5.33 -9.89 5.12
CA GLY A 67 5.50 -10.29 6.51
C GLY A 67 4.27 -11.00 7.08
N PHE A 68 3.63 -10.36 8.08
CA PHE A 68 2.56 -10.98 8.86
C PHE A 68 1.34 -11.38 8.04
N ILE A 69 0.93 -10.54 7.06
CA ILE A 69 -0.25 -10.84 6.22
C ILE A 69 -0.02 -12.07 5.35
N ASP A 70 1.15 -12.19 4.71
CA ASP A 70 1.48 -13.35 3.88
C ASP A 70 1.67 -14.63 4.69
N VAL A 71 2.10 -14.52 5.94
CA VAL A 71 2.09 -15.64 6.89
C VAL A 71 0.66 -16.13 7.16
N LEU A 72 -0.28 -15.22 7.37
CA LEU A 72 -1.71 -15.58 7.52
C LEU A 72 -2.29 -16.14 6.23
N GLY A 73 -1.82 -15.66 5.07
CA GLY A 73 -2.14 -16.18 3.75
C GLY A 73 -1.53 -17.56 3.43
N GLN A 74 -0.76 -18.14 4.38
CA GLN A 74 -0.10 -19.46 4.24
C GLN A 74 0.88 -19.53 3.05
N LEU A 75 1.55 -18.42 2.72
CA LEU A 75 2.58 -18.40 1.68
C LEU A 75 3.90 -19.03 2.16
N TYR A 76 4.15 -19.02 3.46
CA TYR A 76 5.38 -19.56 4.05
C TYR A 76 5.19 -20.92 4.71
N ASN A 77 6.28 -21.70 4.77
CA ASN A 77 6.31 -22.94 5.52
C ASN A 77 6.36 -22.66 7.02
N THR A 78 5.20 -22.58 7.64
CA THR A 78 5.02 -22.20 9.03
C THR A 78 5.74 -23.13 10.02
N GLN A 79 6.09 -24.36 9.62
CA GLN A 79 6.87 -25.29 10.46
C GLN A 79 8.34 -24.88 10.60
N LYS A 80 8.85 -24.07 9.65
CA LYS A 80 10.24 -23.60 9.63
C LYS A 80 10.42 -22.17 10.13
N LEU A 81 9.37 -21.53 10.71
CA LEU A 81 9.40 -20.14 11.17
C LEU A 81 9.86 -20.02 12.65
N SER A 82 10.79 -20.87 13.12
CA SER A 82 11.25 -20.85 14.52
C SER A 82 11.91 -19.53 14.93
N ASN A 83 12.63 -18.89 14.01
CA ASN A 83 13.27 -17.59 14.25
C ASN A 83 12.31 -16.40 14.20
N TYR A 84 11.07 -16.62 13.81
CA TYR A 84 10.01 -15.63 13.68
C TYR A 84 8.83 -16.03 14.57
N SER A 85 9.01 -15.95 15.89
CA SER A 85 8.08 -16.52 16.87
C SER A 85 6.62 -16.10 16.64
N ALA A 86 6.36 -14.81 16.44
CA ALA A 86 5.00 -14.33 16.16
C ALA A 86 4.43 -14.92 14.87
N TYR A 87 5.24 -15.00 13.80
CA TYR A 87 4.83 -15.56 12.52
C TYR A 87 4.58 -17.06 12.61
N GLY A 88 5.46 -17.79 13.30
CA GLY A 88 5.28 -19.23 13.50
C GLY A 88 4.04 -19.58 14.31
N ILE A 89 3.72 -18.79 15.33
CA ILE A 89 2.53 -18.96 16.18
C ILE A 89 1.26 -18.60 15.38
N ALA A 90 1.26 -17.44 14.72
CA ALA A 90 0.13 -16.98 13.93
C ALA A 90 -0.16 -17.91 12.74
N GLY A 91 0.87 -18.27 11.97
CA GLY A 91 0.72 -19.09 10.76
C GLY A 91 0.30 -20.54 11.03
N LYS A 92 0.71 -21.14 12.15
CA LYS A 92 0.32 -22.52 12.51
C LYS A 92 -1.12 -22.63 12.97
N ASN A 93 -1.55 -21.69 13.81
CA ASN A 93 -2.77 -21.88 14.61
C ASN A 93 -3.73 -20.69 14.55
N TYR A 94 -3.39 -19.60 13.83
CA TYR A 94 -4.13 -18.35 13.87
C TYR A 94 -4.35 -17.85 15.32
N ALA A 95 -3.30 -17.99 16.15
CA ALA A 95 -3.38 -17.75 17.59
C ALA A 95 -3.30 -16.24 17.91
N TYR A 96 -4.28 -15.48 17.48
CA TYR A 96 -4.35 -14.02 17.65
C TYR A 96 -4.34 -13.52 19.09
N ARG A 97 -4.55 -14.42 20.08
CA ARG A 97 -4.52 -14.09 21.52
C ARG A 97 -3.15 -14.27 22.17
N ASP A 98 -2.17 -14.83 21.45
CA ASP A 98 -0.79 -14.90 21.93
C ASP A 98 -0.19 -13.49 22.02
N GLU A 99 0.58 -13.22 23.09
CA GLU A 99 1.07 -11.86 23.37
C GLU A 99 2.07 -11.36 22.30
N THR A 100 2.86 -12.26 21.71
CA THR A 100 3.78 -11.88 20.63
C THR A 100 3.03 -11.55 19.33
N VAL A 101 1.97 -12.30 19.02
CA VAL A 101 1.08 -12.06 17.89
C VAL A 101 0.27 -10.78 18.08
N LYS A 102 -0.26 -10.57 19.29
CA LYS A 102 -0.95 -9.31 19.66
C LYS A 102 -0.06 -8.09 19.43
N SER A 103 1.22 -8.18 19.81
CA SER A 103 2.15 -7.07 19.63
C SER A 103 2.28 -6.67 18.14
N VAL A 104 2.34 -7.62 17.21
CA VAL A 104 2.36 -7.34 15.77
C VAL A 104 1.04 -6.71 15.33
N ILE A 105 -0.09 -7.26 15.75
CA ILE A 105 -1.42 -6.74 15.44
C ILE A 105 -1.58 -5.30 15.93
N GLN A 106 -1.13 -5.01 17.17
CA GLN A 106 -1.16 -3.65 17.73
C GLN A 106 -0.30 -2.66 16.94
N VAL A 107 0.86 -3.09 16.49
CA VAL A 107 1.74 -2.26 15.64
C VAL A 107 1.05 -1.92 14.33
N ILE A 108 0.46 -2.88 13.64
CA ILE A 108 -0.31 -2.66 12.41
C ILE A 108 -1.46 -1.70 12.68
N TRP A 109 -2.31 -1.97 13.68
CA TRP A 109 -3.46 -1.14 14.05
C TRP A 109 -3.04 0.30 14.35
N SER A 110 -2.09 0.49 15.25
CA SER A 110 -1.69 1.82 15.71
C SER A 110 -1.07 2.66 14.59
N ASN A 111 -0.21 2.06 13.74
CA ASN A 111 0.40 2.80 12.65
C ASN A 111 -0.62 3.13 11.55
N THR A 112 -1.57 2.25 11.28
CA THR A 112 -2.64 2.51 10.30
C THR A 112 -3.54 3.65 10.77
N TYR A 113 -4.00 3.65 12.04
CA TYR A 113 -4.81 4.75 12.56
C TYR A 113 -4.03 6.05 12.74
N ASN A 114 -2.73 6.00 12.98
CA ASN A 114 -1.89 7.20 12.98
C ASN A 114 -1.81 7.80 11.56
N SER A 115 -1.62 6.97 10.54
CA SER A 115 -1.66 7.42 9.15
C SER A 115 -3.03 8.01 8.75
N ILE A 116 -4.13 7.40 9.22
CA ILE A 116 -5.49 7.93 9.07
C ILE A 116 -5.64 9.30 9.74
N ALA A 117 -5.13 9.45 10.95
CA ALA A 117 -5.17 10.74 11.67
C ALA A 117 -4.41 11.85 10.91
N ASN A 118 -3.26 11.53 10.32
CA ASN A 118 -2.53 12.46 9.47
C ASN A 118 -3.31 12.83 8.20
N CYS A 119 -3.99 11.88 7.55
CA CYS A 119 -4.90 12.17 6.44
C CYS A 119 -6.04 13.10 6.88
N ASN A 120 -6.64 12.86 8.06
CA ASN A 120 -7.70 13.69 8.61
C ASN A 120 -7.23 15.11 8.89
N ASN A 121 -5.99 15.29 9.38
CA ASN A 121 -5.40 16.60 9.61
C ASN A 121 -5.26 17.38 8.29
N ILE A 122 -4.81 16.71 7.22
CA ILE A 122 -4.71 17.32 5.88
C ILE A 122 -6.12 17.69 5.37
N VAL A 123 -7.05 16.75 5.34
CA VAL A 123 -8.41 16.95 4.81
C VAL A 123 -9.16 18.03 5.57
N GLY A 124 -9.09 18.01 6.91
CA GLY A 124 -9.80 18.99 7.75
C GLY A 124 -9.29 20.42 7.60
N ARG A 125 -8.01 20.60 7.22
CA ARG A 125 -7.41 21.93 7.03
C ARG A 125 -7.53 22.43 5.60
N ILE A 126 -7.33 21.56 4.60
CA ILE A 126 -7.29 21.94 3.19
C ILE A 126 -8.66 22.36 2.68
N THR A 127 -9.74 21.85 3.29
CA THR A 127 -11.11 22.21 2.92
C THR A 127 -11.38 23.67 3.27
N GLY A 128 -11.61 24.50 2.24
CA GLY A 128 -11.86 25.95 2.40
C GLY A 128 -10.59 26.79 2.55
N GLU A 129 -9.40 26.20 2.37
CA GLU A 129 -8.15 26.94 2.32
C GLU A 129 -8.05 27.83 1.06
N ASP A 130 -7.31 28.93 1.13
CA ASP A 130 -7.10 29.82 -0.01
C ASP A 130 -6.23 29.11 -1.08
N PRO A 131 -6.72 28.90 -2.32
CA PRO A 131 -5.96 28.31 -3.39
C PRO A 131 -4.64 29.00 -3.72
N SER A 132 -4.51 30.29 -3.40
CA SER A 132 -3.28 31.06 -3.63
C SER A 132 -2.07 30.58 -2.78
N LYS A 133 -2.32 29.81 -1.74
CA LYS A 133 -1.26 29.17 -0.94
C LYS A 133 -0.55 28.04 -1.69
N PHE A 134 -1.21 27.47 -2.70
CA PHE A 134 -0.70 26.35 -3.48
C PHE A 134 -0.06 26.87 -4.75
N ARG A 135 1.14 26.38 -5.08
CA ARG A 135 1.88 26.82 -6.26
C ARG A 135 1.11 26.54 -7.57
N GLY A 136 0.41 25.41 -7.63
CA GLY A 136 -0.49 25.01 -8.72
C GLY A 136 -1.93 25.50 -8.56
N GLY A 137 -2.20 26.38 -7.59
CA GLY A 137 -3.54 26.90 -7.32
C GLY A 137 -4.55 25.84 -6.90
N GLU A 138 -5.80 25.99 -7.31
CA GLU A 138 -6.90 25.08 -6.99
C GLU A 138 -6.67 23.65 -7.46
N ALA A 139 -5.99 23.46 -8.59
CA ALA A 139 -5.70 22.11 -9.11
C ALA A 139 -4.77 21.32 -8.16
N GLU A 140 -3.72 21.97 -7.63
CA GLU A 140 -2.84 21.32 -6.64
C GLU A 140 -3.55 21.11 -5.31
N GLN A 141 -4.36 22.05 -4.86
CA GLN A 141 -5.18 21.90 -3.66
C GLN A 141 -6.09 20.69 -3.75
N HIS A 142 -6.86 20.57 -4.84
CA HIS A 142 -7.74 19.43 -5.09
C HIS A 142 -6.97 18.12 -5.19
N MET A 143 -5.81 18.12 -5.83
CA MET A 143 -4.96 16.92 -5.92
C MET A 143 -4.52 16.43 -4.53
N ILE A 144 -4.02 17.32 -3.66
CA ILE A 144 -3.62 16.97 -2.30
C ILE A 144 -4.82 16.49 -1.47
N GLN A 145 -5.97 17.15 -1.60
CA GLN A 145 -7.20 16.76 -0.92
C GLN A 145 -7.66 15.38 -1.36
N GLY A 146 -7.70 15.14 -2.67
CA GLY A 146 -8.10 13.86 -3.25
C GLY A 146 -7.18 12.71 -2.85
N GLU A 147 -5.86 12.92 -2.86
CA GLU A 147 -4.89 11.95 -2.38
C GLU A 147 -5.11 11.62 -0.88
N ALA A 148 -5.31 12.64 -0.03
CA ALA A 148 -5.51 12.44 1.40
C ALA A 148 -6.83 11.70 1.71
N LEU A 149 -7.93 12.02 1.00
CA LEU A 149 -9.20 11.31 1.08
C LEU A 149 -9.07 9.85 0.64
N ALA A 150 -8.40 9.62 -0.49
CA ALA A 150 -8.19 8.28 -1.01
C ALA A 150 -7.32 7.42 -0.08
N LEU A 151 -6.24 7.98 0.49
CA LEU A 151 -5.40 7.30 1.48
C LEU A 151 -6.18 6.99 2.75
N ARG A 152 -7.02 7.92 3.23
CA ARG A 152 -7.89 7.67 4.39
C ARG A 152 -8.83 6.50 4.14
N ALA A 153 -9.48 6.49 2.98
CA ALA A 153 -10.38 5.40 2.59
C ALA A 153 -9.65 4.08 2.43
N PHE A 154 -8.50 4.09 1.76
CA PHE A 154 -7.66 2.91 1.58
C PHE A 154 -7.21 2.31 2.91
N LEU A 155 -6.68 3.12 3.82
CA LEU A 155 -6.23 2.65 5.12
C LEU A 155 -7.37 2.09 5.99
N HIS A 156 -8.55 2.72 5.95
CA HIS A 156 -9.73 2.15 6.60
C HIS A 156 -10.18 0.83 5.93
N PHE A 157 -10.04 0.71 4.61
CA PHE A 157 -10.37 -0.51 3.90
C PHE A 157 -9.44 -1.66 4.28
N GLU A 158 -8.13 -1.40 4.47
CA GLU A 158 -7.19 -2.37 4.98
C GLU A 158 -7.55 -2.83 6.42
N VAL A 159 -7.90 -1.90 7.31
CA VAL A 159 -8.38 -2.24 8.65
C VAL A 159 -9.69 -3.03 8.57
N TYR A 160 -10.59 -2.64 7.67
CA TYR A 160 -11.84 -3.36 7.44
C TYR A 160 -11.59 -4.83 7.05
N TRP A 161 -10.69 -5.08 6.09
CA TRP A 161 -10.36 -6.45 5.68
C TRP A 161 -9.74 -7.30 6.78
N MET A 162 -8.94 -6.70 7.63
CA MET A 162 -8.26 -7.41 8.72
C MET A 162 -9.16 -7.67 9.94
N PHE A 163 -10.10 -6.78 10.24
CA PHE A 163 -10.76 -6.76 11.55
C PHE A 163 -12.29 -6.76 11.49
N SER A 164 -12.92 -6.53 10.33
CA SER A 164 -14.37 -6.58 10.18
C SER A 164 -14.84 -7.94 9.68
N PRO A 165 -16.03 -8.38 10.02
CA PRO A 165 -16.66 -9.50 9.32
C PRO A 165 -17.00 -9.13 7.89
N ASP A 166 -17.09 -10.15 7.02
CA ASP A 166 -17.55 -10.01 5.64
C ASP A 166 -18.95 -9.39 5.59
N VAL A 167 -19.07 -8.24 4.95
CA VAL A 167 -20.34 -7.51 4.84
C VAL A 167 -21.45 -8.31 4.16
N LYS A 168 -21.13 -9.21 3.23
CA LYS A 168 -22.12 -10.06 2.55
C LYS A 168 -22.74 -11.09 3.49
N ARG A 169 -22.00 -11.50 4.53
CA ARG A 169 -22.44 -12.51 5.52
C ARG A 169 -23.01 -11.89 6.77
N ALA A 170 -22.45 -10.77 7.21
CA ALA A 170 -22.80 -10.14 8.50
C ALA A 170 -22.84 -8.60 8.42
N PRO A 171 -23.73 -8.01 7.58
CA PRO A 171 -23.74 -6.57 7.30
C PRO A 171 -23.99 -5.71 8.55
N LYS A 172 -24.74 -6.21 9.52
CA LYS A 172 -25.13 -5.49 10.74
C LYS A 172 -24.18 -5.72 11.92
N SER A 173 -23.18 -6.59 11.77
CA SER A 173 -22.17 -6.80 12.82
C SER A 173 -21.24 -5.59 12.89
N ASP A 174 -20.59 -5.43 14.05
CA ASP A 174 -19.58 -4.40 14.25
C ASP A 174 -18.49 -4.52 13.18
N GLY A 175 -18.25 -3.43 12.48
CA GLY A 175 -17.17 -3.26 11.52
C GLY A 175 -15.92 -2.71 12.19
N ILE A 176 -15.56 -1.48 11.86
CA ILE A 176 -14.40 -0.78 12.44
C ILE A 176 -14.78 0.66 12.85
N PRO A 177 -14.01 1.29 13.74
CA PRO A 177 -14.09 2.73 13.97
C PRO A 177 -13.67 3.48 12.71
N TYR A 178 -14.59 4.20 12.06
CA TYR A 178 -14.27 5.03 10.89
C TYR A 178 -14.02 6.47 11.34
N ASN A 179 -12.74 6.88 11.35
CA ASN A 179 -12.35 8.18 11.84
C ASN A 179 -12.20 9.21 10.70
N LYS A 180 -12.98 10.30 10.78
CA LYS A 180 -12.95 11.43 9.83
C LYS A 180 -12.37 12.71 10.41
N GLU A 181 -12.10 12.73 11.71
CA GLU A 181 -11.65 13.92 12.42
C GLU A 181 -10.23 13.74 12.95
N PHE A 182 -9.45 14.79 12.91
CA PHE A 182 -8.17 14.85 13.60
C PHE A 182 -8.38 15.24 15.07
N GLY A 183 -7.86 14.43 15.98
CA GLY A 183 -7.97 14.69 17.41
C GLY A 183 -7.99 13.42 18.25
N VAL A 184 -8.27 13.58 19.55
CA VAL A 184 -8.24 12.51 20.55
C VAL A 184 -9.62 11.88 20.81
N SER A 185 -10.66 12.30 20.10
CA SER A 185 -12.00 11.73 20.22
C SER A 185 -12.03 10.31 19.65
N LEU A 186 -12.68 9.39 20.37
CA LEU A 186 -12.90 8.05 19.85
C LEU A 186 -14.03 8.10 18.82
N PRO A 187 -13.79 7.67 17.56
CA PRO A 187 -14.86 7.59 16.58
C PRO A 187 -15.88 6.51 16.98
N PRO A 188 -17.14 6.64 16.55
CA PRO A 188 -18.13 5.60 16.77
C PRO A 188 -17.74 4.31 16.04
N MET A 189 -18.15 3.18 16.60
CA MET A 189 -18.10 1.89 15.91
C MET A 189 -19.25 1.86 14.90
N TYR A 190 -18.91 1.60 13.64
CA TYR A 190 -19.90 1.43 12.57
C TYR A 190 -20.11 -0.05 12.28
N SER A 191 -21.25 -0.42 11.74
CA SER A 191 -21.47 -1.76 11.21
C SER A 191 -20.59 -2.03 9.97
N ALA A 192 -20.44 -3.29 9.59
CA ALA A 192 -19.69 -3.67 8.39
C ALA A 192 -20.24 -2.98 7.13
N GLU A 193 -21.59 -2.88 7.01
CA GLU A 193 -22.27 -2.21 5.90
C GLU A 193 -22.05 -0.69 5.90
N GLU A 194 -22.15 -0.04 7.06
CA GLU A 194 -21.89 1.39 7.20
C GLU A 194 -20.44 1.72 6.92
N THR A 195 -19.51 0.88 7.41
CA THR A 195 -18.07 1.05 7.19
C THR A 195 -17.73 1.06 5.69
N ILE A 196 -18.18 0.03 4.95
CA ILE A 196 -17.87 -0.04 3.51
C ILE A 196 -18.54 1.11 2.73
N GLN A 197 -19.72 1.57 3.19
CA GLN A 197 -20.36 2.73 2.60
C GLN A 197 -19.57 4.03 2.83
N LEU A 198 -18.98 4.21 4.02
CA LEU A 198 -18.12 5.36 4.32
C LEU A 198 -16.83 5.35 3.48
N ILE A 199 -16.23 4.16 3.29
CA ILE A 199 -15.09 3.97 2.39
C ILE A 199 -15.45 4.41 0.96
N ILE A 200 -16.57 3.93 0.43
CA ILE A 200 -17.03 4.28 -0.92
C ILE A 200 -17.31 5.79 -1.05
N ASN A 201 -17.86 6.42 -0.02
CA ASN A 201 -18.13 7.86 -0.03
C ASN A 201 -16.83 8.67 -0.11
N ASP A 202 -15.83 8.36 0.71
CA ASP A 202 -14.54 9.03 0.67
C ASP A 202 -13.82 8.81 -0.68
N LEU A 203 -13.91 7.59 -1.26
CA LEU A 203 -13.34 7.31 -2.58
C LEU A 203 -14.05 8.09 -3.70
N LYS A 204 -15.37 8.26 -3.63
CA LYS A 204 -16.11 9.08 -4.61
C LYS A 204 -15.75 10.56 -4.52
N GLU A 205 -15.55 11.07 -3.31
CA GLU A 205 -15.10 12.44 -3.10
C GLU A 205 -13.67 12.61 -3.63
N ALA A 206 -12.79 11.64 -3.37
CA ALA A 206 -11.44 11.62 -3.92
C ALA A 206 -11.43 11.56 -5.46
N GLU A 207 -12.28 10.73 -6.08
CA GLU A 207 -12.44 10.67 -7.54
C GLU A 207 -12.83 12.04 -8.14
N GLN A 208 -13.69 12.79 -7.46
CA GLN A 208 -14.06 14.15 -7.90
C GLN A 208 -12.89 15.13 -7.78
N CYS A 209 -12.13 15.08 -6.68
CA CYS A 209 -10.96 15.93 -6.49
C CYS A 209 -9.85 15.64 -7.52
N LEU A 210 -9.71 14.41 -7.96
CA LEU A 210 -8.63 13.93 -8.84
C LEU A 210 -9.03 13.93 -10.34
N GLN A 211 -10.13 14.57 -10.74
CA GLN A 211 -10.55 14.61 -12.15
C GLN A 211 -9.52 15.26 -13.10
N ASN A 212 -8.67 16.13 -12.58
CA ASN A 212 -7.59 16.77 -13.33
C ASN A 212 -6.22 16.24 -12.89
N ASP A 213 -6.13 14.96 -12.54
CA ASP A 213 -4.85 14.35 -12.15
C ASP A 213 -3.87 14.36 -13.33
N PRO A 214 -2.63 14.82 -13.14
CA PRO A 214 -1.60 14.84 -14.20
C PRO A 214 -1.32 13.49 -14.87
N ILE A 215 -1.73 12.36 -14.27
CA ILE A 215 -1.62 11.04 -14.92
C ILE A 215 -2.47 10.96 -16.21
N GLU A 216 -3.50 11.80 -16.36
CA GLU A 216 -4.32 11.86 -17.57
C GLU A 216 -3.51 12.28 -18.81
N ASP A 217 -2.49 13.11 -18.62
CA ASP A 217 -1.67 13.67 -19.71
C ASP A 217 -0.45 12.81 -20.06
N VAL A 218 -0.20 11.73 -19.32
CA VAL A 218 1.02 10.90 -19.48
C VAL A 218 0.70 9.42 -19.56
N VAL A 219 1.64 8.66 -20.11
CA VAL A 219 1.63 7.19 -20.07
C VAL A 219 2.89 6.75 -19.32
N PRO A 220 2.80 6.36 -18.03
CA PRO A 220 3.97 6.13 -17.20
C PRO A 220 4.96 5.09 -17.74
N TYR A 221 4.49 4.00 -18.37
CA TYR A 221 5.39 2.99 -18.93
C TYR A 221 6.15 3.51 -20.18
N GLU A 222 5.60 4.45 -20.96
CA GLU A 222 6.29 5.05 -22.09
C GLU A 222 7.42 5.99 -21.67
N ILE A 223 7.23 6.71 -20.54
CA ILE A 223 8.30 7.56 -19.97
C ILE A 223 9.52 6.74 -19.59
N ARG A 224 9.33 5.49 -19.13
CA ARG A 224 10.43 4.61 -18.71
C ARG A 224 11.24 4.06 -19.87
N THR A 225 10.65 3.95 -21.04
CA THR A 225 11.24 3.27 -22.21
C THR A 225 11.83 4.21 -23.24
N THR A 226 11.56 5.53 -23.16
CA THR A 226 12.05 6.50 -24.13
C THR A 226 13.44 7.03 -23.75
N THR A 227 14.48 6.45 -24.33
CA THR A 227 15.76 7.13 -24.48
C THR A 227 16.05 7.29 -25.97
N ASP A 228 16.63 8.41 -26.34
CA ASP A 228 17.01 8.75 -27.73
C ASP A 228 18.01 7.76 -28.40
N GLN A 229 18.43 6.71 -27.68
CA GLN A 229 19.42 5.73 -28.13
C GLN A 229 18.99 4.27 -28.02
N GLY A 230 17.69 3.99 -27.86
CA GLY A 230 17.16 2.62 -27.84
C GLY A 230 17.51 1.87 -26.53
N GLU A 231 16.49 1.59 -25.73
CA GLU A 231 16.44 0.58 -24.65
C GLU A 231 17.52 0.59 -23.56
N VAL A 232 17.93 1.75 -23.08
CA VAL A 232 18.53 1.82 -21.75
C VAL A 232 17.50 2.47 -20.81
N ILE A 233 17.05 1.75 -19.80
CA ILE A 233 16.19 2.32 -18.76
C ILE A 233 17.02 3.37 -18.02
N ASP A 234 16.85 4.63 -18.40
CA ASP A 234 17.49 5.74 -17.70
C ASP A 234 16.88 5.88 -16.30
N ALA A 235 17.71 5.95 -15.27
CA ALA A 235 17.28 6.15 -13.90
C ALA A 235 16.45 7.44 -13.74
N ALA A 236 16.77 8.51 -14.49
CA ALA A 236 16.02 9.75 -14.47
C ALA A 236 14.63 9.62 -15.12
N ALA A 237 14.49 8.87 -16.23
CA ALA A 237 13.21 8.58 -16.86
C ALA A 237 12.31 7.73 -15.94
N LYS A 238 12.91 6.77 -15.23
CA LYS A 238 12.20 5.97 -14.21
C LYS A 238 11.68 6.83 -13.07
N ASP A 239 12.49 7.74 -12.53
CA ASP A 239 12.06 8.66 -11.47
C ASP A 239 10.95 9.60 -11.95
N ALA A 240 10.99 10.03 -13.22
CA ALA A 240 9.93 10.82 -13.83
C ALA A 240 8.59 10.05 -13.94
N ALA A 241 8.63 8.76 -14.27
CA ALA A 241 7.44 7.91 -14.29
C ALA A 241 6.89 7.65 -12.87
N ASP A 242 7.79 7.47 -11.90
CA ASP A 242 7.42 7.14 -10.52
C ASP A 242 6.61 8.23 -9.83
N GLN A 243 6.77 9.51 -10.19
CA GLN A 243 5.96 10.60 -9.64
C GLN A 243 4.45 10.43 -9.87
N TYR A 244 4.04 9.63 -10.86
CA TYR A 244 2.63 9.37 -11.17
C TYR A 244 2.09 8.11 -10.49
N ILE A 245 2.92 7.10 -10.23
CA ILE A 245 2.51 5.79 -9.70
C ILE A 245 3.00 5.52 -8.27
N ALA A 246 3.97 6.29 -7.76
CA ALA A 246 4.41 6.20 -6.36
C ALA A 246 3.57 7.10 -5.43
N ARG A 247 2.40 7.47 -5.87
CA ARG A 247 1.32 8.14 -5.14
C ARG A 247 -0.03 7.58 -5.56
N ILE A 248 -1.04 7.77 -4.72
CA ILE A 248 -2.40 7.45 -5.11
C ILE A 248 -2.86 8.45 -6.18
N ASN A 249 -3.41 7.96 -7.27
CA ASN A 249 -3.82 8.74 -8.43
C ASN A 249 -5.28 8.43 -8.78
N LEU A 250 -5.84 9.06 -9.80
CA LEU A 250 -7.23 8.86 -10.22
C LEU A 250 -7.56 7.37 -10.47
N TYR A 251 -6.66 6.63 -11.12
CA TYR A 251 -6.89 5.21 -11.42
C TYR A 251 -6.71 4.31 -10.20
N SER A 252 -5.89 4.71 -9.24
CA SER A 252 -5.82 4.06 -7.92
C SER A 252 -7.16 4.15 -7.20
N VAL A 253 -7.81 5.32 -7.26
CA VAL A 253 -9.14 5.52 -6.66
C VAL A 253 -10.19 4.67 -7.36
N LYS A 254 -10.17 4.59 -8.69
CA LYS A 254 -11.07 3.72 -9.46
C LYS A 254 -10.87 2.24 -9.12
N ALA A 255 -9.62 1.80 -8.99
CA ALA A 255 -9.30 0.43 -8.56
C ALA A 255 -9.78 0.14 -7.12
N LEU A 256 -9.64 1.09 -6.21
CA LEU A 256 -10.16 0.96 -4.84
C LEU A 256 -11.69 0.95 -4.80
N LEU A 257 -12.36 1.72 -5.65
CA LEU A 257 -13.80 1.65 -5.81
C LEU A 257 -14.24 0.27 -6.33
N ALA A 258 -13.51 -0.31 -7.29
CA ALA A 258 -13.76 -1.66 -7.76
C ALA A 258 -13.67 -2.69 -6.62
N ARG A 259 -12.60 -2.64 -5.80
CA ARG A 259 -12.45 -3.48 -4.59
C ARG A 259 -13.62 -3.29 -3.61
N ALA A 260 -14.00 -2.05 -3.34
CA ALA A 260 -15.05 -1.74 -2.38
C ALA A 260 -16.44 -2.22 -2.84
N TYR A 261 -16.76 -2.04 -4.13
CA TYR A 261 -17.98 -2.59 -4.74
C TYR A 261 -18.00 -4.12 -4.74
N GLN A 262 -16.89 -4.77 -5.07
CA GLN A 262 -16.74 -6.23 -4.99
C GLN A 262 -16.98 -6.74 -3.57
N ALA A 263 -16.38 -6.09 -2.56
CA ALA A 263 -16.56 -6.43 -1.15
C ALA A 263 -18.04 -6.35 -0.75
N ARG A 264 -18.77 -5.34 -1.24
CA ARG A 264 -20.19 -5.16 -0.97
C ARG A 264 -21.10 -6.09 -1.80
N GLY A 265 -20.55 -6.76 -2.82
CA GLY A 265 -21.31 -7.65 -3.72
C GLY A 265 -21.97 -6.93 -4.89
N GLU A 266 -21.60 -5.70 -5.17
CA GLU A 266 -22.06 -4.89 -6.31
C GLU A 266 -21.16 -5.16 -7.53
N ASN A 267 -21.22 -6.40 -8.02
CA ASN A 267 -20.30 -6.91 -9.03
C ASN A 267 -20.29 -6.10 -10.33
N ASP A 268 -21.45 -5.60 -10.78
CA ASP A 268 -21.52 -4.80 -12.03
C ASP A 268 -20.77 -3.48 -11.90
N LEU A 269 -20.88 -2.79 -10.75
CA LEU A 269 -20.12 -1.57 -10.48
C LEU A 269 -18.62 -1.87 -10.29
N ALA A 270 -18.28 -2.99 -9.67
CA ALA A 270 -16.91 -3.43 -9.52
C ALA A 270 -16.25 -3.68 -10.89
N ILE A 271 -16.93 -4.42 -11.76
CA ILE A 271 -16.50 -4.68 -13.15
C ILE A 271 -16.35 -3.37 -13.93
N GLN A 272 -17.33 -2.46 -13.83
CA GLN A 272 -17.26 -1.18 -14.51
C GLN A 272 -16.00 -0.40 -14.10
N LYS A 273 -15.75 -0.25 -12.80
CA LYS A 273 -14.58 0.49 -12.30
C LYS A 273 -13.25 -0.17 -12.65
N ALA A 274 -13.17 -1.50 -12.60
CA ALA A 274 -11.99 -2.24 -13.03
C ALA A 274 -11.74 -2.07 -14.54
N GLN A 275 -12.81 -2.10 -15.36
CA GLN A 275 -12.73 -1.88 -16.80
C GLN A 275 -12.23 -0.46 -17.13
N GLU A 276 -12.72 0.58 -16.43
CA GLU A 276 -12.21 1.96 -16.59
C GLU A 276 -10.69 2.04 -16.35
N VAL A 277 -10.14 1.23 -15.44
CA VAL A 277 -8.69 1.17 -15.18
C VAL A 277 -7.95 0.41 -16.30
N ILE A 278 -8.50 -0.69 -16.78
CA ILE A 278 -7.89 -1.46 -17.88
C ILE A 278 -7.87 -0.64 -19.17
N ASP A 279 -8.97 0.03 -19.49
CA ASP A 279 -9.16 0.75 -20.75
C ASP A 279 -8.45 2.11 -20.80
N CYS A 280 -7.92 2.61 -19.67
CA CYS A 280 -7.27 3.92 -19.63
C CYS A 280 -5.99 4.01 -20.47
N GLY A 281 -5.34 2.88 -20.77
CA GLY A 281 -4.09 2.82 -21.52
C GLY A 281 -2.85 3.39 -20.79
N LYS A 282 -2.96 3.65 -19.47
CA LYS A 282 -1.85 4.18 -18.66
C LYS A 282 -0.95 3.09 -18.09
N PHE A 283 -1.45 1.87 -18.02
CA PHE A 283 -0.78 0.68 -17.50
C PHE A 283 -0.87 -0.43 -18.54
N ARG A 284 0.07 -1.35 -18.52
CA ARG A 284 0.04 -2.54 -19.38
C ARG A 284 0.49 -3.78 -18.62
N LEU A 285 -0.05 -4.94 -18.98
CA LEU A 285 0.45 -6.21 -18.48
C LEU A 285 1.88 -6.46 -18.98
N LEU A 286 2.61 -7.29 -18.24
CA LEU A 286 4.00 -7.62 -18.55
C LEU A 286 4.16 -8.09 -19.99
N GLU A 287 5.16 -7.53 -20.68
CA GLU A 287 5.67 -8.04 -21.96
C GLU A 287 6.92 -8.89 -21.71
N PHE A 288 6.96 -10.13 -22.20
CA PHE A 288 8.11 -11.03 -21.97
C PHE A 288 9.44 -10.46 -22.47
N SER A 289 9.40 -9.66 -23.54
CA SER A 289 10.58 -8.97 -24.05
C SER A 289 11.25 -8.07 -23.00
N SER A 290 10.51 -7.55 -22.03
CA SER A 290 11.07 -6.66 -20.99
C SER A 290 11.86 -7.41 -19.91
N ILE A 291 11.72 -8.74 -19.82
CA ILE A 291 12.38 -9.57 -18.79
C ILE A 291 13.29 -10.67 -19.40
N ASP A 292 13.28 -10.84 -20.71
CA ASP A 292 14.06 -11.89 -21.39
C ASP A 292 15.40 -11.39 -21.93
N GLN A 293 15.70 -10.10 -21.81
CA GLN A 293 16.96 -9.54 -22.26
C GLN A 293 18.10 -9.94 -21.32
N SER A 294 19.11 -10.61 -21.86
CA SER A 294 20.21 -11.17 -21.07
C SER A 294 21.20 -10.15 -20.50
N GLU A 295 21.16 -8.90 -21.00
CA GLU A 295 22.05 -7.81 -20.60
C GLU A 295 21.29 -6.57 -20.09
N ALA A 296 19.96 -6.59 -20.13
CA ALA A 296 19.15 -5.46 -19.66
C ALA A 296 18.79 -5.61 -18.20
N LEU A 297 18.69 -4.47 -17.53
CA LEU A 297 18.19 -4.35 -16.19
C LEU A 297 16.73 -4.84 -16.16
N THR A 298 16.46 -5.91 -15.42
CA THR A 298 15.12 -6.46 -15.29
C THR A 298 14.37 -5.82 -14.12
N ASP A 299 13.08 -5.58 -14.32
CA ASP A 299 12.15 -5.15 -13.26
C ASP A 299 11.24 -6.31 -12.87
N LEU A 300 11.64 -7.06 -11.86
CA LEU A 300 10.87 -8.22 -11.38
C LEU A 300 9.58 -7.84 -10.66
N THR A 301 9.36 -6.55 -10.35
CA THR A 301 8.11 -6.07 -9.74
C THR A 301 7.00 -5.83 -10.76
N PHE A 302 7.35 -5.82 -12.07
CA PHE A 302 6.45 -5.52 -13.18
C PHE A 302 5.84 -4.13 -13.06
N SER A 303 6.71 -3.10 -12.96
CA SER A 303 6.29 -1.73 -12.66
C SER A 303 5.35 -1.11 -13.70
N ASP A 304 5.30 -1.63 -14.93
CA ASP A 304 4.34 -1.18 -15.96
C ASP A 304 2.88 -1.51 -15.58
N GLU A 305 2.69 -2.45 -14.64
CA GLU A 305 1.40 -2.80 -14.08
C GLU A 305 1.04 -2.01 -12.82
N HIS A 306 1.97 -1.25 -12.24
CA HIS A 306 1.72 -0.55 -10.99
C HIS A 306 0.76 0.61 -11.19
N ILE A 307 -0.47 0.49 -10.68
CA ILE A 307 -1.45 1.57 -10.58
C ILE A 307 -1.09 2.45 -9.39
N PHE A 308 -0.69 1.82 -8.28
CA PHE A 308 -0.17 2.47 -7.09
C PHE A 308 0.93 1.63 -6.46
N SER A 309 2.03 2.27 -6.10
CA SER A 309 3.14 1.67 -5.36
C SER A 309 3.66 2.60 -4.28
N LEU A 310 4.31 2.06 -3.26
CA LEU A 310 5.01 2.82 -2.24
C LEU A 310 6.50 2.79 -2.53
N ARG A 311 7.11 3.96 -2.68
CA ARG A 311 8.56 4.09 -2.86
C ARG A 311 9.25 4.11 -1.51
N ASN A 312 10.29 3.28 -1.36
CA ASN A 312 11.16 3.29 -0.22
C ASN A 312 12.54 2.75 -0.65
N SER A 313 13.58 3.54 -0.45
CA SER A 313 14.95 3.17 -0.80
C SER A 313 15.51 2.01 0.01
N GLU A 314 14.84 1.58 1.09
CA GLU A 314 15.27 0.50 1.98
C GLU A 314 14.50 -0.80 1.75
N ILE A 315 13.63 -0.88 0.74
CA ILE A 315 12.83 -2.10 0.46
C ILE A 315 13.73 -3.31 0.17
N ASP A 316 14.80 -3.11 -0.60
CA ASP A 316 15.81 -4.12 -0.86
C ASP A 316 16.47 -4.62 0.44
N THR A 317 16.88 -3.71 1.30
CA THR A 317 17.44 -4.03 2.62
C THR A 317 16.44 -4.81 3.50
N TYR A 318 15.16 -4.45 3.45
CA TYR A 318 14.12 -5.18 4.19
C TYR A 318 13.90 -6.58 3.60
N ALA A 319 13.90 -6.70 2.28
CA ALA A 319 13.77 -7.98 1.59
C ALA A 319 14.95 -8.89 1.86
N GLU A 320 16.18 -8.37 1.80
CA GLU A 320 17.41 -9.15 2.13
C GLU A 320 17.34 -9.74 3.53
N LYS A 321 16.92 -8.95 4.53
CA LYS A 321 16.76 -9.41 5.92
C LYS A 321 15.72 -10.52 6.08
N LEU A 322 14.73 -10.59 5.20
CA LEU A 322 13.66 -11.57 5.28
C LEU A 322 13.91 -12.80 4.41
N PHE A 323 14.49 -12.63 3.22
CA PHE A 323 14.57 -13.66 2.19
C PHE A 323 15.97 -14.20 1.95
N GLN A 324 16.98 -13.70 2.68
CA GLN A 324 18.32 -14.26 2.68
C GLN A 324 18.72 -14.75 4.09
N ASP A 325 19.58 -15.75 4.13
CA ASP A 325 20.18 -16.19 5.39
C ASP A 325 21.13 -15.13 5.93
N ILE A 326 20.98 -14.74 7.19
CA ILE A 326 21.93 -13.84 7.85
C ILE A 326 23.04 -14.66 8.46
N VAL A 327 24.25 -14.44 7.98
CA VAL A 327 25.45 -15.16 8.39
C VAL A 327 26.34 -14.26 9.24
N SER A 328 26.75 -14.74 10.40
CA SER A 328 27.70 -14.03 11.27
C SER A 328 29.13 -14.08 10.72
N SER A 329 30.01 -13.24 11.28
CA SER A 329 31.42 -13.13 10.86
C SER A 329 32.20 -14.44 10.94
N ASN A 330 31.76 -15.42 11.75
CA ASN A 330 32.37 -16.75 11.87
C ASN A 330 31.72 -17.80 10.95
N GLY A 331 30.82 -17.38 10.02
CA GLY A 331 30.16 -18.27 9.08
C GLY A 331 28.93 -19.02 9.62
N ALA A 332 28.49 -18.74 10.85
CA ALA A 332 27.27 -19.36 11.38
C ALA A 332 26.02 -18.61 10.92
N ILE A 333 25.01 -19.34 10.48
CA ILE A 333 23.68 -18.75 10.16
C ILE A 333 23.04 -18.33 11.48
N THR A 334 22.77 -17.02 11.63
CA THR A 334 22.12 -16.43 12.81
C THR A 334 20.64 -16.25 12.61
N GLN A 335 20.18 -16.12 11.36
CA GLN A 335 18.79 -16.09 10.98
C GLN A 335 18.64 -16.77 9.63
N THR A 336 17.67 -17.67 9.50
CA THR A 336 17.31 -18.28 8.22
C THR A 336 16.31 -17.40 7.48
N ALA A 337 16.40 -17.39 6.15
CA ALA A 337 15.42 -16.77 5.28
C ALA A 337 13.99 -17.26 5.57
N LEU A 338 13.00 -16.42 5.30
CA LEU A 338 11.58 -16.83 5.32
C LEU A 338 11.37 -17.92 4.25
N PRO A 339 11.06 -19.16 4.64
CA PRO A 339 10.91 -20.24 3.70
C PRO A 339 9.52 -20.21 3.06
N PHE A 340 9.42 -19.93 1.78
CA PHE A 340 8.16 -20.14 1.06
C PHE A 340 7.67 -21.59 1.25
N SER A 341 6.35 -21.78 1.34
CA SER A 341 5.76 -23.07 1.67
C SER A 341 6.06 -24.12 0.61
N ASN A 342 5.89 -23.79 -0.63
CA ASN A 342 6.31 -24.58 -1.78
C ASN A 342 6.02 -23.84 -3.10
N ALA A 343 6.95 -23.02 -3.56
CA ALA A 343 6.81 -22.31 -4.84
C ALA A 343 6.59 -23.27 -6.00
N SER A 344 7.29 -24.43 -6.01
CA SER A 344 7.10 -25.45 -7.05
C SER A 344 5.67 -26.00 -7.07
N THR A 345 5.04 -26.21 -5.92
CA THR A 345 3.62 -26.64 -5.87
C THR A 345 2.68 -25.53 -6.33
N LEU A 346 2.90 -24.29 -5.86
CA LEU A 346 2.06 -23.15 -6.22
C LEU A 346 2.03 -22.92 -7.74
N TYR A 347 3.19 -22.99 -8.37
CA TYR A 347 3.34 -22.81 -9.82
C TYR A 347 3.36 -24.14 -10.61
N GLN A 348 3.08 -25.28 -9.95
CA GLN A 348 3.05 -26.63 -10.55
C GLN A 348 4.36 -27.00 -11.26
N GLY A 349 5.48 -26.47 -10.81
CA GLY A 349 6.81 -26.67 -11.42
C GLY A 349 6.94 -26.11 -12.84
N ASN A 350 6.03 -25.24 -13.25
CA ASN A 350 6.02 -24.66 -14.59
C ASN A 350 7.06 -23.55 -14.75
N ASN A 351 8.19 -23.86 -15.38
CA ASN A 351 9.26 -22.90 -15.66
C ASN A 351 8.89 -21.89 -16.76
N ASP A 352 7.84 -22.13 -17.54
CA ASP A 352 7.31 -21.15 -18.50
C ASP A 352 6.53 -20.05 -17.81
N ASP A 353 6.12 -20.25 -16.54
CA ASP A 353 5.57 -19.17 -15.72
C ASP A 353 6.70 -18.26 -15.24
N VAL A 354 6.67 -17.02 -15.71
CA VAL A 354 7.73 -16.03 -15.41
C VAL A 354 7.80 -15.66 -13.93
N ARG A 355 6.69 -15.75 -13.20
CA ARG A 355 6.68 -15.54 -11.75
C ARG A 355 7.48 -16.63 -11.04
N TYR A 356 7.32 -17.90 -11.46
CA TYR A 356 8.08 -18.99 -10.90
C TYR A 356 9.57 -18.91 -11.28
N SER A 357 9.85 -18.75 -12.56
CA SER A 357 11.24 -18.77 -13.07
C SER A 357 12.06 -17.54 -12.74
N LYS A 358 11.42 -16.38 -12.44
CA LYS A 358 12.13 -15.13 -12.17
C LYS A 358 12.05 -14.68 -10.71
N TRP A 359 10.95 -14.97 -9.99
CA TRP A 359 10.80 -14.56 -8.59
C TRP A 359 11.46 -15.52 -7.60
N PHE A 360 11.87 -16.72 -8.06
CA PHE A 360 12.48 -17.74 -7.23
C PHE A 360 13.81 -18.21 -7.82
N ASN A 361 14.85 -18.26 -6.99
CA ASN A 361 16.15 -18.83 -7.32
C ASN A 361 16.48 -19.91 -6.28
N GLN A 362 16.63 -21.16 -6.72
CA GLN A 362 16.89 -22.32 -5.84
C GLN A 362 15.89 -22.42 -4.64
N GLY A 363 14.63 -21.97 -4.86
CA GLY A 363 13.58 -21.98 -3.85
C GLY A 363 13.55 -20.74 -2.95
N ASN A 364 14.51 -19.83 -3.06
CA ASN A 364 14.51 -18.55 -2.35
C ASN A 364 13.79 -17.49 -3.16
N PHE A 365 13.03 -16.64 -2.49
CA PHE A 365 12.33 -15.53 -3.12
C PHE A 365 13.30 -14.37 -3.37
N VAL A 366 13.35 -13.90 -4.63
CA VAL A 366 14.35 -12.91 -5.08
C VAL A 366 13.75 -11.67 -5.75
N LYS A 367 12.43 -11.57 -5.83
CA LYS A 367 11.72 -10.48 -6.53
C LYS A 367 12.18 -9.08 -6.13
N PHE A 368 12.51 -8.88 -4.85
CA PHE A 368 12.97 -7.60 -4.30
C PHE A 368 14.44 -7.61 -3.88
N ILE A 369 15.19 -8.65 -4.23
CA ILE A 369 16.61 -8.73 -3.94
C ILE A 369 17.38 -8.13 -5.13
N PRO A 370 18.20 -7.08 -4.92
CA PRO A 370 19.00 -6.52 -5.99
C PRO A 370 20.13 -7.49 -6.39
N ASP A 371 20.36 -7.59 -7.67
CA ASP A 371 21.55 -8.25 -8.23
C ASP A 371 22.05 -7.44 -9.45
N SER A 372 22.98 -7.99 -10.20
CA SER A 372 23.52 -7.29 -11.39
C SER A 372 22.48 -7.06 -12.49
N THR A 373 21.33 -7.74 -12.43
CA THR A 373 20.24 -7.64 -13.42
C THR A 373 18.97 -7.03 -12.83
N ASN A 374 18.64 -7.32 -11.56
CA ASN A 374 17.49 -6.73 -10.87
C ASN A 374 17.90 -5.48 -10.10
N VAL A 375 17.77 -4.32 -10.71
CA VAL A 375 18.30 -3.04 -10.16
C VAL A 375 17.19 -2.14 -9.57
N TYR A 376 15.95 -2.60 -9.53
CA TYR A 376 14.81 -1.73 -9.21
C TYR A 376 13.86 -2.21 -8.12
N PRO A 377 14.32 -2.87 -7.04
CA PRO A 377 13.43 -3.35 -6.00
C PRO A 377 13.01 -2.26 -4.98
N GLN A 378 12.97 -0.98 -5.38
CA GLN A 378 12.70 0.14 -4.44
C GLN A 378 11.23 0.55 -4.35
N LYS A 379 10.34 -0.22 -4.98
CA LYS A 379 8.89 0.04 -4.97
C LYS A 379 8.14 -1.19 -4.49
N MET A 380 7.29 -0.99 -3.49
CA MET A 380 6.31 -1.99 -3.07
C MET A 380 5.02 -1.77 -3.88
N PRO A 381 4.64 -2.69 -4.78
CA PRO A 381 3.36 -2.61 -5.48
C PRO A 381 2.22 -2.79 -4.47
N VAL A 382 1.24 -1.88 -4.50
CA VAL A 382 0.06 -1.90 -3.63
C VAL A 382 -1.19 -2.23 -4.42
N ILE A 383 -1.30 -1.68 -5.64
CA ILE A 383 -2.38 -1.98 -6.58
C ILE A 383 -1.75 -2.21 -7.96
N LYS A 384 -2.04 -3.37 -8.56
CA LYS A 384 -1.55 -3.74 -9.90
C LYS A 384 -2.69 -3.90 -10.90
N LEU A 385 -2.36 -3.71 -12.16
CA LEU A 385 -3.32 -3.93 -13.28
C LEU A 385 -3.83 -5.37 -13.32
N SER A 386 -2.97 -6.35 -13.05
CA SER A 386 -3.32 -7.78 -12.98
C SER A 386 -4.47 -8.06 -12.00
N GLU A 387 -4.56 -7.29 -10.92
CA GLU A 387 -5.66 -7.40 -9.97
C GLU A 387 -7.01 -7.03 -10.59
N MET A 388 -7.05 -6.05 -11.48
CA MET A 388 -8.28 -5.66 -12.16
C MET A 388 -8.80 -6.79 -13.07
N TYR A 389 -7.91 -7.51 -13.74
CA TYR A 389 -8.28 -8.72 -14.50
C TYR A 389 -8.83 -9.81 -13.60
N LEU A 390 -8.20 -10.08 -12.47
CA LEU A 390 -8.67 -11.09 -11.49
C LEU A 390 -10.00 -10.68 -10.84
N LEU A 391 -10.19 -9.40 -10.55
CA LEU A 391 -11.44 -8.88 -10.01
C LEU A 391 -12.61 -9.06 -11.00
N ILE A 392 -12.41 -8.71 -12.27
CA ILE A 392 -13.42 -8.95 -13.31
C ILE A 392 -13.70 -10.44 -13.46
N THR A 393 -12.66 -11.28 -13.45
CA THR A 393 -12.80 -12.74 -13.49
C THR A 393 -13.69 -13.24 -12.34
N GLU A 394 -13.41 -12.85 -11.10
CA GLU A 394 -14.19 -13.29 -9.94
C GLU A 394 -15.63 -12.78 -9.97
N CYS A 395 -15.81 -11.47 -10.28
CA CYS A 395 -17.12 -10.86 -10.32
C CYS A 395 -18.02 -11.41 -11.44
N SER A 396 -17.44 -11.80 -12.59
CA SER A 396 -18.18 -12.33 -13.74
C SER A 396 -18.43 -13.84 -13.65
N TYR A 397 -17.68 -14.57 -12.82
CA TYR A 397 -17.66 -16.05 -12.82
C TYR A 397 -19.04 -16.73 -12.80
N ASN A 398 -19.99 -16.19 -12.03
CA ASN A 398 -21.33 -16.79 -11.91
C ASN A 398 -22.34 -16.23 -12.92
N THR A 399 -22.12 -15.04 -13.49
CA THR A 399 -23.08 -14.32 -14.34
C THR A 399 -22.69 -14.37 -15.82
N ASP A 400 -21.39 -14.37 -16.10
CA ASP A 400 -20.80 -14.40 -17.44
C ASP A 400 -19.48 -15.20 -17.42
N PRO A 401 -19.54 -16.55 -17.41
CA PRO A 401 -18.36 -17.40 -17.33
C PRO A 401 -17.40 -17.23 -18.52
N ASP A 402 -17.91 -16.86 -19.69
CA ASP A 402 -17.08 -16.65 -20.89
C ASP A 402 -16.21 -15.40 -20.70
N LYS A 403 -16.80 -14.32 -20.22
CA LYS A 403 -16.05 -13.12 -19.83
C LYS A 403 -15.01 -13.41 -18.75
N ALA A 404 -15.37 -14.14 -17.72
CA ALA A 404 -14.45 -14.53 -16.65
C ALA A 404 -13.26 -15.32 -17.21
N LEU A 405 -13.51 -16.25 -18.12
CA LEU A 405 -12.48 -17.07 -18.77
C LEU A 405 -11.58 -16.24 -19.67
N GLU A 406 -12.14 -15.30 -20.44
CA GLU A 406 -11.40 -14.38 -21.29
C GLU A 406 -10.39 -13.55 -20.49
N TYR A 407 -10.85 -12.88 -19.43
CA TYR A 407 -9.97 -12.03 -18.61
C TYR A 407 -8.87 -12.81 -17.90
N LEU A 408 -9.18 -14.01 -17.41
CA LEU A 408 -8.17 -14.86 -16.79
C LEU A 408 -7.14 -15.37 -17.79
N ASN A 409 -7.57 -15.83 -18.97
CA ASN A 409 -6.66 -16.28 -20.02
C ASN A 409 -5.80 -15.13 -20.53
N THR A 410 -6.34 -13.93 -20.69
CA THR A 410 -5.58 -12.72 -21.05
C THR A 410 -4.47 -12.45 -20.03
N LEU A 411 -4.76 -12.48 -18.73
CA LEU A 411 -3.71 -12.32 -17.71
C LEU A 411 -2.65 -13.42 -17.83
N ARG A 412 -3.06 -14.66 -18.01
CA ARG A 412 -2.14 -15.82 -18.11
C ARG A 412 -1.25 -15.77 -19.33
N ASP A 413 -1.70 -15.18 -20.46
CA ASP A 413 -0.88 -14.96 -21.66
C ASP A 413 0.32 -14.03 -21.38
N HIS A 414 0.21 -13.17 -20.38
CA HIS A 414 1.28 -12.29 -19.90
C HIS A 414 2.07 -12.86 -18.70
N ARG A 415 1.82 -14.11 -18.33
CA ARG A 415 2.51 -14.82 -17.23
C ARG A 415 3.17 -16.10 -17.64
N ILE A 416 2.62 -16.81 -18.62
CA ILE A 416 3.06 -18.15 -18.98
C ILE A 416 3.40 -18.18 -20.47
N ARG A 417 4.67 -18.42 -20.80
CA ARG A 417 5.10 -18.56 -22.21
C ARG A 417 4.43 -19.74 -22.86
N GLY A 418 3.93 -19.53 -24.09
CA GLY A 418 3.23 -20.59 -24.80
C GLY A 418 1.97 -21.09 -24.07
N ASN A 419 1.32 -20.20 -23.30
CA ASN A 419 0.14 -20.54 -22.53
C ASN A 419 -0.92 -21.23 -23.37
N VAL A 420 -1.42 -22.36 -22.85
CA VAL A 420 -2.61 -23.01 -23.38
C VAL A 420 -3.80 -22.47 -22.61
N HIS A 421 -4.73 -21.84 -23.32
CA HIS A 421 -5.93 -21.27 -22.72
C HIS A 421 -6.75 -22.34 -22.01
N TRP A 422 -7.24 -22.02 -20.84
CA TRP A 422 -8.26 -22.83 -20.20
C TRP A 422 -9.57 -22.70 -20.98
N THR A 423 -10.34 -23.78 -21.02
CA THR A 423 -11.64 -23.82 -21.70
C THR A 423 -12.81 -23.77 -20.74
N TYR A 424 -12.56 -23.87 -19.47
CA TYR A 424 -13.53 -23.70 -18.38
C TYR A 424 -12.83 -23.23 -17.12
N LEU A 425 -13.60 -22.62 -16.20
CA LEU A 425 -13.12 -22.15 -14.91
C LEU A 425 -13.80 -22.91 -13.76
N THR A 426 -13.04 -23.01 -12.67
CA THR A 426 -13.56 -23.33 -11.35
C THR A 426 -13.16 -22.21 -10.39
N LYS A 427 -13.82 -22.09 -9.24
CA LYS A 427 -13.40 -21.14 -8.20
C LYS A 427 -11.98 -21.42 -7.73
N ASP A 428 -11.61 -22.69 -7.63
CA ASP A 428 -10.26 -23.08 -7.21
C ASP A 428 -9.21 -22.59 -8.20
N TYR A 429 -9.45 -22.64 -9.50
CA TYR A 429 -8.54 -22.09 -10.51
C TYR A 429 -8.36 -20.58 -10.38
N ILE A 430 -9.44 -19.85 -10.11
CA ILE A 430 -9.39 -18.41 -9.87
C ILE A 430 -8.54 -18.10 -8.62
N TYR A 431 -8.80 -18.78 -7.51
CA TYR A 431 -8.07 -18.59 -6.27
C TYR A 431 -6.60 -19.00 -6.34
N GLU A 432 -6.29 -20.08 -7.07
CA GLU A 432 -4.90 -20.47 -7.33
C GLU A 432 -4.17 -19.40 -8.14
N GLU A 433 -4.80 -18.83 -9.16
CA GLU A 433 -4.18 -17.78 -9.96
C GLU A 433 -4.00 -16.48 -9.14
N MET A 434 -4.98 -16.11 -8.32
CA MET A 434 -4.83 -15.02 -7.35
C MET A 434 -3.64 -15.25 -6.40
N ARG A 435 -3.51 -16.46 -5.85
CA ARG A 435 -2.38 -16.78 -4.97
C ARG A 435 -1.03 -16.71 -5.68
N ARG A 436 -0.94 -17.05 -6.97
CA ARG A 436 0.28 -16.92 -7.77
C ARG A 436 0.63 -15.46 -8.02
N GLU A 437 -0.39 -14.61 -8.20
CA GLU A 437 -0.20 -13.21 -8.55
C GLU A 437 0.16 -12.32 -7.34
N TYR A 438 -0.33 -12.67 -6.17
CA TYR A 438 -0.12 -11.88 -4.94
C TYR A 438 1.12 -12.27 -4.13
N VAL A 439 1.98 -13.13 -4.66
CA VAL A 439 3.31 -13.42 -4.08
C VAL A 439 4.28 -12.25 -4.20
#